data_cb876341401deacabc32d3cb47da5fa7
#
_entry.id   cb876341401deacabc32d3cb47da5fa7
#
_cell.length_a   1.000
_cell.length_b   1.000
_cell.length_c   1.000
_cell.angle_alpha   90.00
_cell.angle_beta   90.00
_cell.angle_gamma   90.00
#
_symmetry.space_group_name_H-M   'P 1'
#
loop_
_entity.id
_entity.type
_entity.pdbx_description
1 polymer ?
#
loop_
_entity_poly.entity_id
_entity_poly.type
_entity_poly.pdbx_seq_one_letter_code
_entity_poly.pdbx_strand_id
1 'polypeptide(L)'
;MKRRAKEGRLRKLHRRDWPGFLRRVVPDHTWQQVNRCVNQTTDPRVRWSPKHILLCWIVMGWSIQGQLTERFREGCELLSCMFYRRRRCGGTYQGLTQATQRVGMTVFADFWCCLRQTIPKRVGAAWTWYGWTVFAVDGSRVDAPRTRGNEKSLGKAGRDKTHPQWWITRLIHLPTKMMWDWRQGPGNCSERVHLREMIPSLPSSSLLVGDTGFGGFDLLWELSNEKVDFLVRCGGNTTLLVEDTRQRIERRGECCYVYLWPKNRRRHKPLRLRLIVLKRGGKRVYLLTNVLESQRLSRSMAGELYRARWGIEVEFRGLEQTLARRKVLARTPEVGAMELAANILALALLLLYAAMIMGARVTRLSLADALRAIRRAMERVRYGKSCAALGEQLPAAVCDEYVRRSSKRARDWPHKKKDRPPGPPILRRLRGREKARIYAVLTDYAAQLT
;
A
#
# COMPACT_ATOMS: atom_id res chain seq x y z
N MET A 1 -15.51 9.03 46.94
CA MET A 1 -16.68 8.77 46.08
C MET A 1 -16.51 9.28 44.64
N LYS A 2 -16.10 10.53 44.36
CA LYS A 2 -15.97 11.09 43.00
C LYS A 2 -15.03 10.28 42.08
N ARG A 3 -13.93 9.67 42.57
CA ARG A 3 -12.97 8.89 41.83
C ARG A 3 -13.57 7.54 41.35
N ARG A 4 -14.32 6.83 42.25
CA ARG A 4 -15.01 5.56 41.89
C ARG A 4 -16.16 5.77 40.90
N ALA A 5 -16.89 6.87 40.96
CA ALA A 5 -17.94 7.22 40.02
C ALA A 5 -17.37 7.53 38.61
N LYS A 6 -16.21 8.23 38.56
CA LYS A 6 -15.49 8.50 37.32
C LYS A 6 -14.94 7.21 36.68
N GLU A 7 -14.42 6.28 37.50
CA GLU A 7 -13.97 4.95 37.06
C GLU A 7 -15.13 4.09 36.59
N GLY A 8 -16.29 4.15 37.24
CA GLY A 8 -17.50 3.43 36.80
C GLY A 8 -18.07 3.96 35.49
N ARG A 9 -18.00 5.27 35.26
CA ARG A 9 -18.43 5.92 34.00
C ARG A 9 -17.47 5.58 32.85
N LEU A 10 -16.17 5.59 33.09
CA LEU A 10 -15.14 5.12 32.18
C LEU A 10 -15.33 3.63 31.81
N ARG A 11 -15.74 2.77 32.79
CA ARG A 11 -16.06 1.35 32.54
C ARG A 11 -17.22 1.14 31.54
N LYS A 12 -18.28 1.99 31.57
CA LYS A 12 -19.40 1.91 30.64
C LYS A 12 -19.00 2.40 29.24
N LEU A 13 -18.16 3.45 29.15
CA LEU A 13 -17.60 3.94 27.89
C LEU A 13 -16.67 2.92 27.23
N HIS A 14 -15.89 2.16 27.99
CA HIS A 14 -14.96 1.15 27.51
C HIS A 14 -15.58 -0.02 26.72
N ARG A 15 -16.86 -0.30 26.88
CA ARG A 15 -17.51 -1.44 26.21
C ARG A 15 -18.09 -1.11 24.83
N ARG A 16 -18.26 0.14 24.46
CA ARG A 16 -19.03 0.55 23.27
C ARG A 16 -18.26 1.32 22.21
N ASP A 17 -17.14 1.97 22.53
CA ASP A 17 -16.52 2.94 21.64
C ASP A 17 -15.17 2.52 21.03
N TRP A 18 -14.21 3.41 21.04
CA TRP A 18 -12.91 3.29 20.38
C TRP A 18 -12.13 2.01 20.73
N PRO A 19 -12.10 1.50 21.98
CA PRO A 19 -11.54 0.19 22.29
C PRO A 19 -12.30 -0.96 21.62
N GLY A 20 -13.61 -0.84 21.43
CA GLY A 20 -14.44 -1.78 20.69
C GLY A 20 -14.06 -1.88 19.24
N PHE A 21 -13.73 -0.77 18.59
CA PHE A 21 -13.17 -0.71 17.24
C PHE A 21 -11.89 -1.55 17.14
N LEU A 22 -10.89 -1.30 17.98
CA LEU A 22 -9.62 -2.02 17.92
C LEU A 22 -9.78 -3.52 18.17
N ARG A 23 -10.67 -3.95 19.07
CA ARG A 23 -10.95 -5.38 19.29
C ARG A 23 -11.61 -6.04 18.09
N ARG A 24 -12.47 -5.31 17.37
CA ARG A 24 -13.11 -5.84 16.15
C ARG A 24 -12.09 -5.95 15.01
N VAL A 25 -11.21 -4.98 14.86
CA VAL A 25 -10.21 -4.96 13.79
C VAL A 25 -9.07 -5.92 14.07
N VAL A 26 -8.59 -5.98 15.30
CA VAL A 26 -7.48 -6.86 15.71
C VAL A 26 -7.96 -7.91 16.70
N PRO A 27 -8.31 -9.09 16.24
CA PRO A 27 -8.78 -10.17 17.11
C PRO A 27 -7.67 -10.69 18.02
N ASP A 28 -8.07 -11.35 19.12
CA ASP A 28 -7.12 -11.78 20.14
C ASP A 28 -6.10 -12.82 19.62
N HIS A 29 -6.50 -13.69 18.68
CA HIS A 29 -5.56 -14.62 18.07
C HIS A 29 -4.41 -13.94 17.32
N THR A 30 -4.64 -12.77 16.69
CA THR A 30 -3.58 -11.97 16.06
C THR A 30 -2.56 -11.52 17.10
N TRP A 31 -3.01 -11.06 18.27
CA TRP A 31 -2.10 -10.68 19.36
C TRP A 31 -1.30 -11.86 19.89
N GLN A 32 -1.92 -13.06 19.96
CA GLN A 32 -1.24 -14.29 20.36
C GLN A 32 -0.15 -14.67 19.35
N GLN A 33 -0.42 -14.56 18.06
CA GLN A 33 0.58 -14.81 17.01
C GLN A 33 1.74 -13.82 17.09
N VAL A 34 1.46 -12.52 17.19
CA VAL A 34 2.50 -11.49 17.35
C VAL A 34 3.37 -11.79 18.58
N ASN A 35 2.77 -12.16 19.70
CA ASN A 35 3.52 -12.50 20.90
C ASN A 35 4.42 -13.74 20.73
N ARG A 36 4.11 -14.66 19.81
CA ARG A 36 4.99 -15.80 19.49
C ARG A 36 6.15 -15.42 18.58
N CYS A 37 5.94 -14.46 17.68
CA CYS A 37 6.96 -14.02 16.72
C CYS A 37 8.02 -13.10 17.36
N VAL A 38 7.70 -12.54 18.51
CA VAL A 38 8.52 -11.50 19.14
C VAL A 38 9.21 -12.05 20.39
N ASN A 39 10.48 -11.72 20.55
CA ASN A 39 11.23 -11.99 21.77
C ASN A 39 10.59 -11.28 22.95
N GLN A 40 9.88 -12.04 23.78
CA GLN A 40 9.30 -11.52 25.02
C GLN A 40 10.35 -11.58 26.13
N THR A 41 10.52 -10.47 26.83
CA THR A 41 11.28 -10.51 28.07
C THR A 41 10.35 -11.00 29.19
N THR A 42 10.80 -11.94 29.97
CA THR A 42 10.12 -12.42 31.17
C THR A 42 10.32 -11.49 32.38
N ASP A 43 11.11 -10.43 32.22
CA ASP A 43 11.36 -9.46 33.29
C ASP A 43 10.07 -8.74 33.70
N PRO A 44 9.57 -8.92 34.94
CA PRO A 44 8.34 -8.33 35.43
C PRO A 44 8.40 -6.77 35.51
N ARG A 45 9.60 -6.19 35.44
CA ARG A 45 9.79 -4.74 35.43
C ARG A 45 9.49 -4.10 34.07
N VAL A 46 9.44 -4.89 32.99
CA VAL A 46 9.14 -4.40 31.66
C VAL A 46 7.68 -3.95 31.57
N ARG A 47 7.50 -2.65 31.33
CA ARG A 47 6.17 -2.01 31.27
C ARG A 47 5.56 -2.05 29.87
N TRP A 48 6.35 -2.32 28.85
CA TRP A 48 5.97 -2.29 27.44
C TRP A 48 5.89 -3.71 26.89
N SER A 49 4.68 -4.26 26.77
CA SER A 49 4.46 -5.48 25.98
C SER A 49 4.37 -5.14 24.49
N PRO A 50 4.61 -6.10 23.57
CA PRO A 50 4.46 -5.89 22.13
C PRO A 50 3.11 -5.26 21.75
N LYS A 51 2.02 -5.71 22.38
CA LYS A 51 0.69 -5.15 22.19
C LYS A 51 0.61 -3.65 22.58
N HIS A 52 1.17 -3.29 23.72
CA HIS A 52 1.16 -1.88 24.15
C HIS A 52 2.06 -1.00 23.26
N ILE A 53 3.20 -1.51 22.81
CA ILE A 53 4.10 -0.82 21.88
C ILE A 53 3.35 -0.51 20.59
N LEU A 54 2.81 -1.54 19.92
CA LEU A 54 2.10 -1.39 18.66
C LEU A 54 0.91 -0.45 18.78
N LEU A 55 0.08 -0.62 19.80
CA LEU A 55 -1.09 0.25 20.00
C LEU A 55 -0.69 1.70 20.27
N CYS A 56 0.37 1.93 21.05
CA CYS A 56 0.86 3.29 21.26
C CYS A 56 1.30 3.94 19.95
N TRP A 57 2.13 3.28 19.18
CA TRP A 57 2.58 3.78 17.90
C TRP A 57 1.44 4.00 16.89
N ILE A 58 0.46 3.11 16.82
CA ILE A 58 -0.72 3.24 15.95
C ILE A 58 -1.54 4.47 16.34
N VAL A 59 -1.78 4.67 17.64
CA VAL A 59 -2.50 5.85 18.14
C VAL A 59 -1.74 7.13 17.81
N MET A 60 -0.42 7.13 17.98
CA MET A 60 0.43 8.24 17.56
C MET A 60 0.29 8.53 16.05
N GLY A 61 0.05 7.52 15.23
CA GLY A 61 -0.21 7.66 13.79
C GLY A 61 -1.49 8.43 13.49
N TRP A 62 -2.56 8.27 14.26
CA TRP A 62 -3.82 9.05 14.12
C TRP A 62 -3.75 10.42 14.74
N SER A 63 -2.84 10.67 15.68
CA SER A 63 -2.73 11.93 16.41
C SER A 63 -2.56 13.13 15.49
N ILE A 64 -3.17 14.26 15.84
CA ILE A 64 -3.01 15.54 15.13
C ILE A 64 -1.81 16.34 15.63
N GLN A 65 -1.23 15.95 16.75
CA GLN A 65 -0.18 16.70 17.41
C GLN A 65 1.06 16.88 16.53
N GLY A 66 1.71 18.03 16.64
CA GLY A 66 2.86 18.42 15.84
C GLY A 66 4.17 17.74 16.25
N GLN A 67 4.30 17.30 17.52
CA GLN A 67 5.52 16.72 18.08
C GLN A 67 5.33 15.25 18.46
N LEU A 68 6.37 14.44 18.32
CA LEU A 68 6.31 13.00 18.67
C LEU A 68 6.06 12.78 20.16
N THR A 69 6.61 13.63 21.03
CA THR A 69 6.39 13.57 22.48
C THR A 69 4.94 13.87 22.88
N GLU A 70 4.28 14.76 22.18
CA GLU A 70 2.86 15.07 22.40
C GLU A 70 1.96 13.93 21.87
N ARG A 71 2.27 13.36 20.69
CA ARG A 71 1.60 12.18 20.18
C ARG A 71 1.72 10.99 21.13
N PHE A 72 2.91 10.82 21.70
CA PHE A 72 3.18 9.80 22.71
C PHE A 72 2.33 10.00 23.96
N ARG A 73 2.26 11.24 24.48
CA ARG A 73 1.42 11.57 25.64
C ARG A 73 -0.05 11.22 25.37
N GLU A 74 -0.57 11.62 24.23
CA GLU A 74 -1.93 11.25 23.79
C GLU A 74 -2.10 9.73 23.71
N GLY A 75 -1.12 9.01 23.14
CA GLY A 75 -1.11 7.54 23.08
C GLY A 75 -1.17 6.89 24.46
N CYS A 76 -0.35 7.35 25.41
CA CYS A 76 -0.36 6.85 26.78
C CYS A 76 -1.68 7.11 27.52
N GLU A 77 -2.27 8.28 27.34
CA GLU A 77 -3.57 8.61 27.93
C GLU A 77 -4.67 7.65 27.41
N LEU A 78 -4.72 7.43 26.09
CA LEU A 78 -5.69 6.52 25.47
C LEU A 78 -5.46 5.07 25.89
N LEU A 79 -4.20 4.60 25.95
CA LEU A 79 -3.88 3.26 26.44
C LEU A 79 -4.27 3.09 27.91
N SER A 80 -4.08 4.10 28.73
CA SER A 80 -4.51 4.07 30.14
C SER A 80 -6.03 3.95 30.29
N CYS A 81 -6.78 4.58 29.38
CA CYS A 81 -8.22 4.39 29.30
C CYS A 81 -8.62 2.96 28.86
N MET A 82 -7.84 2.33 27.97
CA MET A 82 -8.11 0.97 27.47
C MET A 82 -7.75 -0.13 28.46
N PHE A 83 -6.66 0.04 29.20
CA PHE A 83 -6.04 -0.96 30.07
C PHE A 83 -6.03 -0.52 31.55
N TYR A 84 -7.07 0.13 32.01
CA TYR A 84 -7.17 0.74 33.34
C TYR A 84 -6.90 -0.25 34.51
N ARG A 85 -7.08 -1.55 34.32
CA ARG A 85 -6.81 -2.58 35.34
C ARG A 85 -5.40 -3.14 35.32
N ARG A 86 -4.60 -2.79 34.32
CA ARG A 86 -3.25 -3.31 34.16
C ARG A 86 -2.21 -2.26 34.64
N ARG A 87 -1.00 -2.72 34.85
CA ARG A 87 0.13 -1.85 35.12
C ARG A 87 0.24 -0.80 34.01
N ARG A 88 0.42 0.47 34.39
CA ARG A 88 0.55 1.57 33.43
C ARG A 88 1.76 1.35 32.52
N CYS A 89 1.64 1.68 31.26
CA CYS A 89 2.75 1.74 30.32
C CYS A 89 3.85 2.71 30.82
N GLY A 90 5.05 2.58 30.31
CA GLY A 90 6.15 3.50 30.61
C GLY A 90 5.77 4.95 30.29
N GLY A 91 6.27 5.91 31.10
CA GLY A 91 5.86 7.32 31.03
C GLY A 91 6.70 8.19 30.10
N THR A 92 7.73 7.63 29.41
CA THR A 92 8.62 8.42 28.57
C THR A 92 8.64 7.93 27.12
N TYR A 93 8.70 8.86 26.17
CA TYR A 93 8.85 8.57 24.75
C TYR A 93 10.13 7.77 24.44
N GLN A 94 11.23 8.09 25.13
CA GLN A 94 12.47 7.34 25.02
C GLN A 94 12.30 5.88 25.47
N GLY A 95 11.55 5.65 26.55
CA GLY A 95 11.23 4.30 27.01
C GLY A 95 10.41 3.50 26.00
N LEU A 96 9.49 4.14 25.26
CA LEU A 96 8.77 3.50 24.15
C LEU A 96 9.73 3.12 23.01
N THR A 97 10.58 4.04 22.57
CA THR A 97 11.53 3.79 21.45
C THR A 97 12.51 2.67 21.79
N GLN A 98 13.11 2.69 22.98
CA GLN A 98 13.99 1.62 23.46
C GLN A 98 13.26 0.28 23.60
N ALA A 99 12.02 0.28 24.09
CA ALA A 99 11.23 -0.94 24.18
C ALA A 99 10.93 -1.50 22.78
N THR A 100 10.64 -0.62 21.80
CA THR A 100 10.41 -1.04 20.40
C THR A 100 11.69 -1.65 19.79
N GLN A 101 12.85 -1.05 20.03
CA GLN A 101 14.13 -1.59 19.55
C GLN A 101 14.43 -2.96 20.15
N ARG A 102 14.15 -3.18 21.44
CA ARG A 102 14.35 -4.49 22.10
C ARG A 102 13.43 -5.57 21.55
N VAL A 103 12.19 -5.23 21.24
CA VAL A 103 11.21 -6.16 20.65
C VAL A 103 11.56 -6.49 19.21
N GLY A 104 12.27 -5.58 18.54
CA GLY A 104 12.68 -5.70 17.15
C GLY A 104 11.80 -4.90 16.19
N MET A 105 12.42 -4.38 15.15
CA MET A 105 11.75 -3.58 14.14
C MET A 105 10.74 -4.36 13.30
N THR A 106 10.88 -5.69 13.23
CA THR A 106 9.97 -6.57 12.50
C THR A 106 8.58 -6.63 13.11
N VAL A 107 8.41 -6.21 14.39
CA VAL A 107 7.12 -6.27 15.10
C VAL A 107 5.95 -5.62 14.33
N PHE A 108 6.21 -4.55 13.57
CA PHE A 108 5.20 -3.89 12.75
C PHE A 108 4.80 -4.74 11.54
N ALA A 109 5.80 -5.32 10.86
CA ALA A 109 5.59 -6.20 9.71
C ALA A 109 4.94 -7.52 10.13
N ASP A 110 5.40 -8.13 11.23
CA ASP A 110 4.85 -9.37 11.81
C ASP A 110 3.39 -9.18 12.20
N PHE A 111 3.07 -8.09 12.90
CA PHE A 111 1.70 -7.73 13.23
C PHE A 111 0.81 -7.63 11.99
N TRP A 112 1.29 -6.93 10.97
CA TRP A 112 0.53 -6.77 9.75
C TRP A 112 0.40 -8.09 8.99
N CYS A 113 1.45 -8.87 8.91
CA CYS A 113 1.43 -10.20 8.28
C CYS A 113 0.36 -11.10 8.90
N CYS A 114 0.29 -11.16 10.24
CA CYS A 114 -0.75 -11.92 10.95
C CYS A 114 -2.16 -11.38 10.68
N LEU A 115 -2.32 -10.05 10.68
CA LEU A 115 -3.62 -9.42 10.51
C LEU A 115 -4.14 -9.54 9.07
N ARG A 116 -3.29 -9.31 8.06
CA ARG A 116 -3.69 -9.33 6.65
C ARG A 116 -4.26 -10.67 6.19
N GLN A 117 -3.82 -11.78 6.78
CA GLN A 117 -4.38 -13.11 6.48
C GLN A 117 -5.88 -13.22 6.77
N THR A 118 -6.40 -12.35 7.64
CA THR A 118 -7.82 -12.31 7.97
C THR A 118 -8.65 -11.44 7.02
N ILE A 119 -8.00 -10.60 6.21
CA ILE A 119 -8.65 -9.57 5.37
C ILE A 119 -9.62 -10.18 4.35
N PRO A 120 -9.25 -11.20 3.54
CA PRO A 120 -10.14 -11.74 2.52
C PRO A 120 -11.50 -12.16 3.07
N LYS A 121 -11.50 -12.90 4.18
CA LYS A 121 -12.74 -13.33 4.85
C LYS A 121 -13.59 -12.19 5.39
N ARG A 122 -12.96 -11.09 5.81
CA ARG A 122 -13.65 -9.93 6.40
C ARG A 122 -14.23 -8.98 5.39
N VAL A 123 -13.61 -8.89 4.22
CA VAL A 123 -14.02 -8.00 3.13
C VAL A 123 -15.04 -8.68 2.23
N GLY A 124 -15.04 -10.02 2.17
CA GLY A 124 -16.02 -10.81 1.42
C GLY A 124 -15.97 -10.55 -0.09
N ALA A 125 -17.14 -10.36 -0.71
CA ALA A 125 -17.26 -10.21 -2.18
C ALA A 125 -16.46 -9.04 -2.78
N ALA A 126 -16.15 -8.00 -1.99
CA ALA A 126 -15.31 -6.90 -2.44
C ALA A 126 -13.83 -7.25 -2.56
N TRP A 127 -13.44 -8.48 -2.21
CA TRP A 127 -12.05 -8.96 -2.31
C TRP A 127 -11.63 -9.33 -3.72
N THR A 128 -12.55 -9.70 -4.58
CA THR A 128 -12.22 -10.09 -5.96
C THR A 128 -12.85 -9.14 -6.98
N TRP A 129 -12.15 -8.91 -8.07
CA TRP A 129 -12.62 -8.15 -9.21
C TRP A 129 -12.29 -8.90 -10.49
N TYR A 130 -13.30 -9.26 -11.29
CA TYR A 130 -13.16 -10.09 -12.48
C TYR A 130 -12.46 -11.44 -12.25
N GLY A 131 -12.67 -12.03 -11.08
CA GLY A 131 -12.04 -13.30 -10.69
C GLY A 131 -10.61 -13.20 -10.18
N TRP A 132 -10.02 -11.99 -10.12
CA TRP A 132 -8.71 -11.76 -9.51
C TRP A 132 -8.79 -11.02 -8.19
N THR A 133 -7.80 -11.28 -7.33
CA THR A 133 -7.42 -10.33 -6.30
C THR A 133 -6.52 -9.28 -6.95
N VAL A 134 -7.06 -8.07 -7.13
CA VAL A 134 -6.38 -7.04 -7.93
C VAL A 134 -5.57 -6.12 -7.03
N PHE A 135 -4.27 -6.07 -7.28
CA PHE A 135 -3.34 -5.18 -6.59
C PHE A 135 -2.78 -4.13 -7.53
N ALA A 136 -2.44 -2.99 -6.95
CA ALA A 136 -1.63 -2.02 -7.63
C ALA A 136 -0.41 -1.68 -6.76
N VAL A 137 0.70 -1.35 -7.40
CA VAL A 137 1.96 -1.00 -6.77
C VAL A 137 2.38 0.39 -7.19
N ASP A 138 2.89 1.16 -6.24
CA ASP A 138 3.47 2.48 -6.48
C ASP A 138 4.43 2.86 -5.36
N GLY A 139 5.37 3.75 -5.64
CA GLY A 139 6.35 4.27 -4.71
C GLY A 139 6.20 5.76 -4.44
N SER A 140 6.52 6.19 -3.23
CA SER A 140 6.57 7.60 -2.85
C SER A 140 7.74 7.90 -1.93
N ARG A 141 8.12 9.17 -1.87
CA ARG A 141 9.16 9.66 -0.96
C ARG A 141 8.55 10.41 0.20
N VAL A 142 9.13 10.21 1.39
CA VAL A 142 8.79 10.93 2.61
C VAL A 142 10.04 11.60 3.15
N ASP A 143 9.97 12.89 3.38
CA ASP A 143 11.11 13.67 3.86
C ASP A 143 11.48 13.30 5.29
N ALA A 144 12.76 13.35 5.60
CA ALA A 144 13.30 13.19 6.94
C ALA A 144 14.05 14.46 7.40
N PRO A 145 14.14 14.71 8.74
CA PRO A 145 14.92 15.81 9.25
C PRO A 145 16.40 15.70 8.85
N ARG A 146 17.04 16.83 8.59
CA ARG A 146 18.47 16.92 8.34
C ARG A 146 19.25 16.73 9.63
N THR A 147 19.58 15.47 9.92
CA THR A 147 20.45 15.09 11.02
C THR A 147 21.58 14.21 10.47
N ARG A 148 22.72 14.18 11.16
CA ARG A 148 23.86 13.35 10.74
C ARG A 148 23.47 11.89 10.51
N GLY A 149 22.62 11.31 11.40
CA GLY A 149 22.15 9.93 11.29
C GLY A 149 21.30 9.73 10.04
N ASN A 150 20.29 10.57 9.81
CA ASN A 150 19.41 10.48 8.65
C ASN A 150 20.17 10.71 7.32
N GLU A 151 21.07 11.72 7.26
CA GLU A 151 21.86 12.00 6.05
C GLU A 151 22.79 10.86 5.68
N LYS A 152 23.39 10.18 6.70
CA LYS A 152 24.27 9.02 6.49
C LYS A 152 23.48 7.79 6.01
N SER A 153 22.32 7.52 6.59
CA SER A 153 21.60 6.26 6.38
C SER A 153 20.60 6.30 5.23
N LEU A 154 19.94 7.45 4.99
CA LEU A 154 18.87 7.55 3.99
C LEU A 154 19.36 8.07 2.64
N GLY A 155 20.53 8.67 2.60
CA GLY A 155 21.07 9.33 1.42
C GLY A 155 20.25 10.54 1.01
N LYS A 156 20.72 11.25 0.00
CA LYS A 156 20.05 12.38 -0.62
C LYS A 156 19.48 11.92 -1.96
N ALA A 157 18.16 11.87 -2.07
CA ALA A 157 17.47 11.41 -3.26
C ALA A 157 16.65 12.53 -3.91
N GLY A 158 16.10 12.22 -5.09
CA GLY A 158 15.36 13.21 -5.86
C GLY A 158 16.27 14.08 -6.73
N ARG A 159 15.65 15.04 -7.40
CA ARG A 159 16.34 15.88 -8.40
C ARG A 159 17.32 16.86 -7.76
N ASP A 160 16.89 17.46 -6.66
CA ASP A 160 17.65 18.54 -6.01
C ASP A 160 18.60 18.01 -4.93
N LYS A 161 18.53 16.71 -4.57
CA LYS A 161 19.39 16.00 -3.59
C LYS A 161 19.69 16.85 -2.33
N THR A 162 18.68 17.57 -1.84
CA THR A 162 18.86 18.57 -0.80
C THR A 162 18.75 18.03 0.61
N HIS A 163 17.95 16.97 0.82
CA HIS A 163 17.66 16.43 2.15
C HIS A 163 17.46 14.91 2.13
N PRO A 164 17.62 14.25 3.28
CA PRO A 164 17.42 12.83 3.40
C PRO A 164 15.95 12.47 3.23
N GLN A 165 15.68 11.36 2.56
CA GLN A 165 14.33 10.89 2.26
C GLN A 165 14.21 9.39 2.49
N TRP A 166 13.04 8.96 2.92
CA TRP A 166 12.58 7.59 2.87
C TRP A 166 11.94 7.31 1.51
N TRP A 167 12.21 6.12 0.98
CA TRP A 167 11.43 5.55 -0.11
C TRP A 167 10.45 4.53 0.45
N ILE A 168 9.16 4.66 0.12
CA ILE A 168 8.12 3.71 0.49
C ILE A 168 7.54 3.15 -0.79
N THR A 169 7.52 1.82 -0.93
CA THR A 169 6.74 1.12 -1.96
C THR A 169 5.58 0.41 -1.29
N ARG A 170 4.39 0.62 -1.78
CA ARG A 170 3.16 0.04 -1.24
C ARG A 170 2.47 -0.81 -2.29
N LEU A 171 1.97 -1.95 -1.85
CA LEU A 171 1.10 -2.86 -2.59
C LEU A 171 -0.30 -2.69 -2.03
N ILE A 172 -1.23 -2.22 -2.86
CA ILE A 172 -2.57 -1.81 -2.45
C ILE A 172 -3.61 -2.66 -3.19
N HIS A 173 -4.55 -3.23 -2.45
CA HIS A 173 -5.71 -3.91 -3.00
C HIS A 173 -6.64 -2.87 -3.65
N LEU A 174 -6.79 -2.91 -4.98
CA LEU A 174 -7.47 -1.86 -5.73
C LEU A 174 -8.94 -1.65 -5.37
N PRO A 175 -9.78 -2.71 -5.25
CA PRO A 175 -11.20 -2.51 -4.95
C PRO A 175 -11.45 -1.82 -3.60
N THR A 176 -10.70 -2.19 -2.57
CA THR A 176 -10.93 -1.67 -1.21
C THR A 176 -9.99 -0.55 -0.82
N LYS A 177 -9.00 -0.23 -1.67
CA LYS A 177 -7.90 0.72 -1.41
C LYS A 177 -7.07 0.36 -0.17
N MET A 178 -7.18 -0.87 0.29
CA MET A 178 -6.52 -1.34 1.49
C MET A 178 -5.07 -1.71 1.19
N MET A 179 -4.15 -1.27 2.03
CA MET A 179 -2.77 -1.69 1.94
C MET A 179 -2.66 -3.20 2.19
N TRP A 180 -1.96 -3.91 1.30
CA TRP A 180 -1.65 -5.32 1.45
C TRP A 180 -0.28 -5.55 2.06
N ASP A 181 0.74 -4.90 1.48
CA ASP A 181 2.11 -4.99 1.97
C ASP A 181 2.87 -3.69 1.65
N TRP A 182 3.99 -3.47 2.31
CA TRP A 182 4.86 -2.34 2.02
C TRP A 182 6.32 -2.66 2.30
N ARG A 183 7.20 -1.91 1.64
CA ARG A 183 8.63 -1.85 1.96
C ARG A 183 9.03 -0.41 2.10
N GLN A 184 9.98 -0.18 3.01
CA GLN A 184 10.56 1.14 3.24
C GLN A 184 12.07 1.04 3.30
N GLY A 185 12.76 2.03 2.75
CA GLY A 185 14.21 2.07 2.70
C GLY A 185 14.72 3.48 2.41
N PRO A 186 16.04 3.63 2.21
CA PRO A 186 16.67 4.88 1.80
C PRO A 186 16.03 5.48 0.55
N GLY A 187 16.02 6.79 0.43
CA GLY A 187 15.36 7.50 -0.68
C GLY A 187 15.87 7.17 -2.08
N ASN A 188 17.00 6.49 -2.19
CA ASN A 188 17.58 5.98 -3.44
C ASN A 188 17.25 4.50 -3.72
N CYS A 189 16.44 3.84 -2.89
CA CYS A 189 15.96 2.49 -3.15
C CYS A 189 15.16 2.39 -4.43
N SER A 190 15.12 1.19 -4.99
CA SER A 190 14.32 0.88 -6.18
C SER A 190 12.97 0.28 -5.79
N GLU A 191 11.89 0.84 -6.30
CA GLU A 191 10.54 0.28 -6.14
C GLU A 191 10.42 -1.14 -6.72
N ARG A 192 11.21 -1.49 -7.73
CA ARG A 192 11.24 -2.86 -8.29
C ARG A 192 11.86 -3.86 -7.33
N VAL A 193 12.90 -3.47 -6.59
CA VAL A 193 13.50 -4.31 -5.55
C VAL A 193 12.49 -4.55 -4.44
N HIS A 194 11.86 -3.48 -3.95
CA HIS A 194 10.82 -3.59 -2.94
C HIS A 194 9.63 -4.45 -3.39
N LEU A 195 9.22 -4.35 -4.67
CA LEU A 195 8.12 -5.18 -5.17
C LEU A 195 8.52 -6.66 -5.19
N ARG A 196 9.73 -7.00 -5.62
CA ARG A 196 10.22 -8.40 -5.59
C ARG A 196 10.13 -9.02 -4.20
N GLU A 197 10.50 -8.27 -3.17
CA GLU A 197 10.37 -8.73 -1.78
C GLU A 197 8.92 -8.93 -1.33
N MET A 198 7.95 -8.30 -2.02
CA MET A 198 6.53 -8.41 -1.72
C MET A 198 5.80 -9.48 -2.54
N ILE A 199 6.36 -9.93 -3.67
CA ILE A 199 5.74 -10.95 -4.54
C ILE A 199 5.33 -12.21 -3.74
N PRO A 200 6.16 -12.78 -2.85
CA PRO A 200 5.77 -13.96 -2.07
C PRO A 200 4.56 -13.75 -1.15
N SER A 201 4.19 -12.52 -0.90
CA SER A 201 3.03 -12.19 -0.08
C SER A 201 1.70 -12.15 -0.86
N LEU A 202 1.76 -12.18 -2.18
CA LEU A 202 0.56 -12.13 -3.03
C LEU A 202 -0.25 -13.42 -2.90
N PRO A 203 -1.57 -13.34 -2.72
CA PRO A 203 -2.42 -14.53 -2.73
C PRO A 203 -2.49 -15.14 -4.15
N SER A 204 -2.92 -16.39 -4.21
CA SER A 204 -3.22 -17.04 -5.50
C SER A 204 -4.24 -16.23 -6.29
N SER A 205 -4.18 -16.34 -7.62
CA SER A 205 -5.05 -15.58 -8.55
C SER A 205 -4.93 -14.05 -8.39
N SER A 206 -3.73 -13.56 -8.11
CA SER A 206 -3.46 -12.11 -8.08
C SER A 206 -3.25 -11.54 -9.47
N LEU A 207 -3.76 -10.32 -9.68
CA LEU A 207 -3.45 -9.48 -10.83
C LEU A 207 -2.75 -8.21 -10.34
N LEU A 208 -1.52 -7.97 -10.78
CA LEU A 208 -0.76 -6.77 -10.45
C LEU A 208 -0.91 -5.70 -11.53
N VAL A 209 -1.38 -4.52 -11.15
CA VAL A 209 -1.50 -3.36 -12.05
C VAL A 209 -0.38 -2.36 -11.73
N GLY A 210 0.46 -2.06 -12.74
CA GLY A 210 1.63 -1.20 -12.57
C GLY A 210 1.73 -0.10 -13.64
N ASP A 211 2.54 0.90 -13.35
CA ASP A 211 2.91 1.92 -14.33
C ASP A 211 4.12 1.50 -15.19
N THR A 212 4.68 2.43 -15.97
CA THR A 212 5.86 2.17 -16.82
C THR A 212 7.12 1.83 -16.02
N GLY A 213 7.20 2.21 -14.75
CA GLY A 213 8.30 1.89 -13.85
C GLY A 213 8.44 0.37 -13.62
N PHE A 214 7.35 -0.38 -13.70
CA PHE A 214 7.31 -1.81 -13.47
C PHE A 214 7.39 -2.68 -14.75
N GLY A 215 7.58 -2.08 -15.91
CA GLY A 215 7.60 -2.78 -17.21
C GLY A 215 8.92 -3.47 -17.60
N GLY A 216 9.86 -3.69 -16.68
CA GLY A 216 11.15 -4.32 -16.97
C GLY A 216 11.07 -5.84 -17.12
N PHE A 217 11.89 -6.42 -18.06
CA PHE A 217 11.88 -7.85 -18.35
C PHE A 217 12.04 -8.73 -17.11
N ASP A 218 13.07 -8.45 -16.29
CA ASP A 218 13.41 -9.31 -15.14
C ASP A 218 12.25 -9.40 -14.14
N LEU A 219 11.57 -8.28 -13.89
CA LEU A 219 10.41 -8.24 -12.99
C LEU A 219 9.19 -8.96 -13.58
N LEU A 220 8.89 -8.74 -14.86
CA LEU A 220 7.75 -9.41 -15.52
C LEU A 220 7.98 -10.91 -15.70
N TRP A 221 9.22 -11.31 -15.89
CA TRP A 221 9.63 -12.71 -15.93
C TRP A 221 9.44 -13.38 -14.56
N GLU A 222 9.85 -12.74 -13.50
CA GLU A 222 9.68 -13.21 -12.12
C GLU A 222 8.19 -13.32 -11.75
N LEU A 223 7.38 -12.29 -12.03
CA LEU A 223 5.92 -12.35 -11.83
C LEU A 223 5.27 -13.52 -12.59
N SER A 224 5.72 -13.77 -13.84
CA SER A 224 5.20 -14.89 -14.62
C SER A 224 5.56 -16.25 -14.03
N ASN A 225 6.79 -16.40 -13.52
CA ASN A 225 7.25 -17.64 -12.86
C ASN A 225 6.48 -17.89 -11.55
N GLU A 226 6.19 -16.85 -10.80
CA GLU A 226 5.38 -16.91 -9.57
C GLU A 226 3.87 -17.00 -9.85
N LYS A 227 3.48 -17.20 -11.11
CA LYS A 227 2.07 -17.32 -11.56
C LYS A 227 1.21 -16.11 -11.16
N VAL A 228 1.80 -14.93 -11.08
CA VAL A 228 1.10 -13.67 -10.87
C VAL A 228 0.74 -13.07 -12.21
N ASP A 229 -0.55 -12.85 -12.43
CA ASP A 229 -1.01 -12.11 -13.60
C ASP A 229 -0.66 -10.61 -13.44
N PHE A 230 -0.39 -9.91 -14.54
CA PHE A 230 -0.08 -8.49 -14.49
C PHE A 230 -0.69 -7.70 -15.65
N LEU A 231 -0.87 -6.42 -15.40
CA LEU A 231 -1.29 -5.41 -16.37
C LEU A 231 -0.45 -4.16 -16.17
N VAL A 232 0.60 -3.98 -16.96
CA VAL A 232 1.56 -2.89 -16.78
C VAL A 232 1.61 -1.97 -18.00
N ARG A 233 1.79 -0.67 -17.76
CA ARG A 233 1.97 0.29 -18.83
C ARG A 233 3.34 0.13 -19.46
N CYS A 234 3.42 0.20 -20.78
CA CYS A 234 4.67 0.27 -21.52
C CYS A 234 4.75 1.55 -22.34
N GLY A 235 5.95 1.93 -22.73
CA GLY A 235 6.20 3.15 -23.50
C GLY A 235 7.43 3.05 -24.39
N GLY A 236 7.88 4.16 -24.93
CA GLY A 236 8.92 4.27 -25.95
C GLY A 236 10.31 3.74 -25.58
N ASN A 237 10.54 3.44 -24.30
CA ASN A 237 11.77 2.79 -23.83
C ASN A 237 11.68 1.24 -23.88
N THR A 238 10.54 0.68 -24.32
CA THR A 238 10.31 -0.76 -24.38
C THR A 238 10.32 -1.25 -25.83
N THR A 239 11.25 -2.15 -26.15
CA THR A 239 11.28 -2.82 -27.47
C THR A 239 10.56 -4.16 -27.37
N LEU A 240 9.52 -4.33 -28.15
CA LEU A 240 8.72 -5.55 -28.27
C LEU A 240 8.98 -6.20 -29.62
N LEU A 241 9.14 -7.52 -29.61
CA LEU A 241 9.33 -8.32 -30.82
C LEU A 241 7.97 -8.80 -31.31
N VAL A 242 7.76 -8.73 -32.61
CA VAL A 242 6.52 -9.14 -33.30
C VAL A 242 6.85 -10.06 -34.47
N GLU A 243 5.95 -10.99 -34.76
CA GLU A 243 6.14 -11.92 -35.91
C GLU A 243 5.96 -11.19 -37.23
N ASP A 244 4.96 -10.35 -37.31
CA ASP A 244 4.68 -9.51 -38.47
C ASP A 244 4.41 -8.05 -38.06
N THR A 245 5.17 -7.12 -38.64
CA THR A 245 5.00 -5.68 -38.44
C THR A 245 3.78 -5.14 -39.19
N ARG A 246 3.22 -5.90 -40.17
CA ARG A 246 1.98 -5.56 -40.86
C ARG A 246 0.73 -5.77 -39.98
N GLN A 247 0.83 -6.49 -38.87
CA GLN A 247 -0.21 -6.45 -37.85
C GLN A 247 -0.29 -5.02 -37.32
N ARG A 248 -1.04 -4.20 -38.06
CA ARG A 248 -1.29 -2.80 -37.70
C ARG A 248 -2.08 -2.79 -36.39
N ILE A 249 -1.38 -2.65 -35.26
CA ILE A 249 -1.94 -2.36 -33.94
C ILE A 249 -2.99 -1.24 -34.02
N GLU A 250 -2.97 -0.48 -35.11
CA GLU A 250 -3.73 0.74 -35.31
C GLU A 250 -5.12 0.58 -35.93
N ARG A 251 -5.36 -0.47 -36.75
CA ARG A 251 -6.61 -0.48 -37.55
C ARG A 251 -7.86 -1.02 -36.85
N ARG A 252 -7.74 -1.89 -35.85
CA ARG A 252 -8.94 -2.51 -35.25
C ARG A 252 -9.04 -2.44 -33.73
N GLY A 253 -8.09 -1.78 -33.04
CA GLY A 253 -8.09 -1.77 -31.57
C GLY A 253 -7.90 -3.15 -30.95
N GLU A 254 -7.39 -4.12 -31.73
CA GLU A 254 -7.18 -5.49 -31.31
C GLU A 254 -5.89 -5.63 -30.51
N CYS A 255 -5.92 -6.53 -29.57
CA CYS A 255 -4.75 -6.97 -28.83
C CYS A 255 -3.84 -7.74 -29.80
N CYS A 256 -2.54 -7.48 -29.78
CA CYS A 256 -1.58 -8.31 -30.50
C CYS A 256 -0.66 -9.05 -29.55
N TYR A 257 -0.24 -10.26 -29.94
CA TYR A 257 0.80 -11.00 -29.23
C TYR A 257 2.16 -10.40 -29.54
N VAL A 258 2.95 -10.22 -28.51
CA VAL A 258 4.29 -9.64 -28.57
C VAL A 258 5.24 -10.46 -27.70
N TYR A 259 6.54 -10.35 -27.99
CA TYR A 259 7.54 -11.00 -27.16
C TYR A 259 8.45 -9.94 -26.58
N LEU A 260 8.59 -9.99 -25.26
CA LEU A 260 9.59 -9.20 -24.53
C LEU A 260 10.83 -10.07 -24.32
N TRP A 261 11.94 -9.70 -24.97
CA TRP A 261 13.18 -10.44 -24.91
C TRP A 261 14.38 -9.53 -25.21
N PRO A 262 14.88 -8.76 -24.23
CA PRO A 262 16.02 -7.88 -24.41
C PRO A 262 17.29 -8.64 -24.81
N LYS A 263 18.19 -8.00 -25.55
CA LYS A 263 19.43 -8.63 -26.01
C LYS A 263 20.29 -9.16 -24.84
N ASN A 264 20.40 -8.40 -23.76
CA ASN A 264 21.14 -8.76 -22.55
C ASN A 264 20.47 -9.84 -21.69
N ARG A 265 19.27 -10.32 -22.08
CA ARG A 265 18.49 -11.37 -21.40
C ARG A 265 18.22 -12.58 -22.28
N ARG A 266 19.02 -12.79 -23.33
CA ARG A 266 18.84 -13.92 -24.28
C ARG A 266 19.09 -15.31 -23.68
N ARG A 267 19.65 -15.38 -22.46
CA ARG A 267 19.77 -16.62 -21.68
C ARG A 267 18.42 -17.12 -21.16
N HIS A 268 17.53 -16.22 -20.85
CA HIS A 268 16.17 -16.53 -20.38
C HIS A 268 15.26 -16.87 -21.55
N LYS A 269 14.16 -17.57 -21.26
CA LYS A 269 13.07 -17.76 -22.23
C LYS A 269 12.43 -16.39 -22.56
N PRO A 270 11.98 -16.17 -23.80
CA PRO A 270 11.23 -14.97 -24.14
C PRO A 270 9.88 -14.96 -23.42
N LEU A 271 9.44 -13.80 -22.95
CA LEU A 271 8.08 -13.64 -22.43
C LEU A 271 7.13 -13.42 -23.60
N ARG A 272 6.15 -14.32 -23.76
CA ARG A 272 5.01 -14.11 -24.65
C ARG A 272 3.96 -13.30 -23.90
N LEU A 273 3.61 -12.14 -24.43
CA LEU A 273 2.72 -11.18 -23.80
C LEU A 273 1.65 -10.72 -24.79
N ARG A 274 0.60 -10.13 -24.28
CA ARG A 274 -0.42 -9.45 -25.05
C ARG A 274 -0.27 -7.95 -24.87
N LEU A 275 -0.22 -7.20 -25.98
CA LEU A 275 -0.22 -5.75 -26.00
C LEU A 275 -1.65 -5.26 -26.24
N ILE A 276 -2.19 -4.51 -25.29
CA ILE A 276 -3.52 -3.91 -25.35
C ILE A 276 -3.36 -2.40 -25.56
N VAL A 277 -4.04 -1.86 -26.57
CA VAL A 277 -4.02 -0.42 -26.85
C VAL A 277 -5.38 0.19 -26.49
N LEU A 278 -5.36 1.10 -25.52
CA LEU A 278 -6.52 1.87 -25.12
C LEU A 278 -6.48 3.27 -25.76
N LYS A 279 -7.60 3.72 -26.32
CA LYS A 279 -7.76 5.08 -26.85
C LYS A 279 -8.71 5.87 -25.96
N ARG A 280 -8.28 7.05 -25.51
CA ARG A 280 -9.12 7.95 -24.73
C ARG A 280 -8.76 9.41 -25.02
N GLY A 281 -9.74 10.18 -25.50
CA GLY A 281 -9.55 11.63 -25.75
C GLY A 281 -8.32 11.94 -26.63
N GLY A 282 -8.14 11.22 -27.75
CA GLY A 282 -7.01 11.37 -28.66
C GLY A 282 -5.67 10.80 -28.15
N LYS A 283 -5.57 10.37 -26.89
CA LYS A 283 -4.37 9.76 -26.29
C LYS A 283 -4.43 8.25 -26.35
N ARG A 284 -3.27 7.62 -26.57
CA ARG A 284 -3.12 6.16 -26.54
C ARG A 284 -2.38 5.73 -25.28
N VAL A 285 -2.84 4.64 -24.65
CA VAL A 285 -2.19 3.97 -23.54
C VAL A 285 -1.89 2.54 -23.97
N TYR A 286 -0.66 2.12 -23.81
CA TYR A 286 -0.15 0.80 -24.19
C TYR A 286 0.04 -0.01 -22.93
N LEU A 287 -0.62 -1.17 -22.83
CA LEU A 287 -0.58 -2.07 -21.68
C LEU A 287 -0.05 -3.42 -22.11
N LEU A 288 0.84 -3.99 -21.30
CA LEU A 288 1.35 -5.36 -21.43
C LEU A 288 0.73 -6.24 -20.36
N THR A 289 0.37 -7.47 -20.75
CA THR A 289 -0.15 -8.49 -19.83
C THR A 289 0.32 -9.88 -20.24
N ASN A 290 0.50 -10.77 -19.25
CA ASN A 290 0.70 -12.21 -19.47
C ASN A 290 -0.63 -12.97 -19.61
N VAL A 291 -1.78 -12.34 -19.35
CA VAL A 291 -3.09 -12.92 -19.63
C VAL A 291 -3.34 -12.88 -21.14
N LEU A 292 -3.14 -14.01 -21.81
CA LEU A 292 -3.17 -14.07 -23.27
C LEU A 292 -4.59 -14.09 -23.83
N GLU A 293 -5.53 -14.72 -23.14
CA GLU A 293 -6.91 -14.89 -23.56
C GLU A 293 -7.71 -13.59 -23.41
N SER A 294 -8.27 -13.11 -24.51
CA SER A 294 -9.10 -11.89 -24.50
C SER A 294 -10.42 -12.07 -23.76
N GLN A 295 -10.92 -13.29 -23.66
CA GLN A 295 -12.13 -13.62 -22.90
C GLN A 295 -11.89 -13.49 -21.39
N ARG A 296 -10.71 -13.90 -20.89
CA ARG A 296 -10.34 -13.77 -19.47
C ARG A 296 -10.04 -12.32 -19.08
N LEU A 297 -9.36 -11.55 -19.94
CA LEU A 297 -9.11 -10.13 -19.73
C LEU A 297 -9.47 -9.34 -20.99
N SER A 298 -10.69 -8.85 -21.07
CA SER A 298 -11.12 -8.04 -22.20
C SER A 298 -10.44 -6.66 -22.22
N ARG A 299 -10.50 -5.98 -23.36
CA ARG A 299 -10.00 -4.61 -23.49
C ARG A 299 -10.73 -3.63 -22.56
N SER A 300 -12.03 -3.79 -22.36
CA SER A 300 -12.82 -2.99 -21.44
C SER A 300 -12.35 -3.18 -20.00
N MET A 301 -12.25 -4.46 -19.56
CA MET A 301 -11.76 -4.81 -18.22
C MET A 301 -10.35 -4.25 -17.98
N ALA A 302 -9.43 -4.41 -18.94
CA ALA A 302 -8.08 -3.84 -18.83
C ALA A 302 -8.12 -2.31 -18.69
N GLY A 303 -9.04 -1.65 -19.39
CA GLY A 303 -9.23 -0.21 -19.30
C GLY A 303 -9.76 0.24 -17.94
N GLU A 304 -10.67 -0.51 -17.35
CA GLU A 304 -11.23 -0.24 -16.02
C GLU A 304 -10.20 -0.46 -14.92
N LEU A 305 -9.53 -1.61 -14.94
CA LEU A 305 -8.48 -1.97 -13.99
C LEU A 305 -7.33 -0.95 -14.01
N TYR A 306 -6.87 -0.60 -15.21
CA TYR A 306 -5.78 0.38 -15.34
C TYR A 306 -6.22 1.79 -14.90
N ARG A 307 -7.48 2.16 -15.13
CA ARG A 307 -8.03 3.44 -14.63
C ARG A 307 -8.10 3.48 -13.11
N ALA A 308 -8.50 2.37 -12.50
CA ALA A 308 -8.57 2.24 -11.03
C ALA A 308 -7.20 2.41 -10.36
N ARG A 309 -6.08 2.12 -11.04
CA ARG A 309 -4.72 2.36 -10.53
C ARG A 309 -4.51 3.80 -10.03
N TRP A 310 -5.13 4.79 -10.67
CA TRP A 310 -5.07 6.17 -10.18
C TRP A 310 -5.60 6.35 -8.75
N GLY A 311 -6.36 5.39 -8.25
CA GLY A 311 -6.79 5.36 -6.85
C GLY A 311 -5.61 5.29 -5.87
N ILE A 312 -4.47 4.72 -6.26
CA ILE A 312 -3.24 4.70 -5.43
C ILE A 312 -2.74 6.09 -5.11
N GLU A 313 -2.74 7.01 -6.08
CA GLU A 313 -2.32 8.40 -5.86
C GLU A 313 -3.19 9.09 -4.79
N VAL A 314 -4.47 8.69 -4.69
CA VAL A 314 -5.37 9.17 -3.64
C VAL A 314 -4.95 8.61 -2.28
N GLU A 315 -4.50 7.35 -2.22
CA GLU A 315 -4.03 6.72 -0.99
C GLU A 315 -2.69 7.32 -0.50
N PHE A 316 -1.75 7.66 -1.40
CA PHE A 316 -0.55 8.40 -1.02
C PHE A 316 -0.91 9.77 -0.46
N ARG A 317 -1.86 10.47 -1.07
CA ARG A 317 -2.41 11.72 -0.51
C ARG A 317 -3.03 11.52 0.87
N GLY A 318 -3.61 10.35 1.14
CA GLY A 318 -4.12 9.99 2.46
C GLY A 318 -3.02 10.02 3.52
N LEU A 319 -1.88 9.40 3.26
CA LEU A 319 -0.72 9.44 4.15
C LEU A 319 -0.12 10.86 4.24
N GLU A 320 0.13 11.49 3.11
CA GLU A 320 0.85 12.76 3.04
C GLU A 320 0.03 13.96 3.50
N GLN A 321 -1.22 14.04 3.05
CA GLN A 321 -2.07 15.22 3.26
C GLN A 321 -3.07 14.99 4.39
N THR A 322 -3.78 13.88 4.39
CA THR A 322 -4.85 13.63 5.36
C THR A 322 -4.30 13.30 6.74
N LEU A 323 -3.30 12.43 6.83
CA LEU A 323 -2.56 12.21 8.06
C LEU A 323 -1.54 13.33 8.36
N ALA A 324 -1.26 14.22 7.39
CA ALA A 324 -0.23 15.25 7.48
C ALA A 324 1.18 14.66 7.74
N ARG A 325 1.54 13.58 7.02
CA ARG A 325 2.80 12.84 7.20
C ARG A 325 3.73 12.94 5.98
N ARG A 326 3.81 14.13 5.37
CA ARG A 326 4.78 14.40 4.29
C ARG A 326 6.23 14.30 4.74
N LYS A 327 6.46 14.48 6.05
CA LYS A 327 7.76 14.41 6.68
C LYS A 327 7.67 13.61 7.96
N VAL A 328 8.60 12.68 8.17
CA VAL A 328 8.81 12.08 9.48
C VAL A 328 9.43 13.12 10.42
N LEU A 329 9.11 13.03 11.70
CA LEU A 329 9.64 13.96 12.72
C LEU A 329 10.86 13.39 13.43
N ALA A 330 11.05 12.10 13.34
CA ALA A 330 12.14 11.38 14.00
C ALA A 330 13.52 11.84 13.53
N ARG A 331 14.43 12.06 14.48
CA ARG A 331 15.77 12.56 14.24
C ARG A 331 16.79 11.45 13.96
N THR A 332 16.41 10.19 14.17
CA THR A 332 17.24 9.01 13.85
C THR A 332 16.53 8.11 12.85
N PRO A 333 17.28 7.35 12.01
CA PRO A 333 16.69 6.45 11.02
C PRO A 333 15.80 5.37 11.65
N GLU A 334 16.22 4.79 12.78
CA GLU A 334 15.50 3.71 13.44
C GLU A 334 14.11 4.19 13.90
N VAL A 335 14.07 5.33 14.60
CA VAL A 335 12.80 5.91 15.05
C VAL A 335 11.96 6.41 13.88
N GLY A 336 12.60 6.89 12.82
CA GLY A 336 11.94 7.28 11.57
C GLY A 336 11.23 6.09 10.90
N ALA A 337 11.88 4.94 10.88
CA ALA A 337 11.28 3.70 10.39
C ALA A 337 10.06 3.27 11.22
N MET A 338 10.14 3.39 12.56
CA MET A 338 9.01 3.11 13.47
C MET A 338 7.84 4.05 13.22
N GLU A 339 8.11 5.36 13.16
CA GLU A 339 7.09 6.38 12.90
C GLU A 339 6.38 6.12 11.58
N LEU A 340 7.13 5.78 10.55
CA LEU A 340 6.60 5.53 9.21
C LEU A 340 5.73 4.28 9.17
N ALA A 341 6.22 3.16 9.72
CA ALA A 341 5.45 1.92 9.84
C ALA A 341 4.16 2.11 10.64
N ALA A 342 4.23 2.85 11.75
CA ALA A 342 3.08 3.18 12.59
C ALA A 342 2.02 3.99 11.84
N ASN A 343 2.43 4.99 11.06
CA ASN A 343 1.53 5.81 10.26
C ASN A 343 0.83 4.97 9.17
N ILE A 344 1.56 4.05 8.54
CA ILE A 344 1.02 3.12 7.53
C ILE A 344 0.00 2.18 8.19
N LEU A 345 0.33 1.59 9.34
CA LEU A 345 -0.58 0.70 10.07
C LEU A 345 -1.82 1.43 10.58
N ALA A 346 -1.67 2.65 11.07
CA ALA A 346 -2.79 3.47 11.52
C ALA A 346 -3.81 3.68 10.38
N LEU A 347 -3.32 3.99 9.18
CA LEU A 347 -4.15 4.11 7.99
C LEU A 347 -4.79 2.78 7.61
N ALA A 348 -4.01 1.70 7.57
CA ALA A 348 -4.47 0.37 7.19
C ALA A 348 -5.58 -0.16 8.12
N LEU A 349 -5.44 0.03 9.44
CA LEU A 349 -6.47 -0.39 10.40
C LEU A 349 -7.76 0.41 10.26
N LEU A 350 -7.67 1.72 9.98
CA LEU A 350 -8.85 2.54 9.73
C LEU A 350 -9.59 2.08 8.47
N LEU A 351 -8.85 1.82 7.39
CA LEU A 351 -9.42 1.32 6.13
C LEU A 351 -10.03 -0.07 6.29
N LEU A 352 -9.36 -0.97 7.03
CA LEU A 352 -9.88 -2.31 7.30
C LEU A 352 -11.20 -2.23 8.07
N TYR A 353 -11.28 -1.39 9.09
CA TYR A 353 -12.52 -1.21 9.83
C TYR A 353 -13.64 -0.61 8.97
N ALA A 354 -13.31 0.39 8.17
CA ALA A 354 -14.27 0.97 7.23
C ALA A 354 -14.77 -0.08 6.22
N ALA A 355 -13.89 -0.94 5.71
CA ALA A 355 -14.29 -2.03 4.81
C ALA A 355 -15.22 -3.04 5.49
N MET A 356 -14.96 -3.37 6.75
CA MET A 356 -15.82 -4.28 7.54
C MET A 356 -17.21 -3.69 7.80
N ILE A 357 -17.33 -2.37 7.96
CA ILE A 357 -18.61 -1.70 8.24
C ILE A 357 -19.38 -1.38 6.95
N MET A 358 -18.67 -0.94 5.91
CA MET A 358 -19.29 -0.40 4.69
C MET A 358 -19.44 -1.44 3.57
N GLY A 359 -18.72 -2.58 3.68
CA GLY A 359 -18.68 -3.59 2.61
C GLY A 359 -18.23 -2.99 1.28
N ALA A 360 -18.93 -3.26 0.19
CA ALA A 360 -18.62 -2.73 -1.15
C ALA A 360 -18.61 -1.19 -1.21
N ARG A 361 -19.34 -0.50 -0.32
CA ARG A 361 -19.38 0.97 -0.26
C ARG A 361 -18.06 1.60 0.20
N VAL A 362 -17.10 0.81 0.70
CA VAL A 362 -15.76 1.31 1.09
C VAL A 362 -15.02 1.98 -0.07
N THR A 363 -15.32 1.63 -1.31
CA THR A 363 -14.76 2.29 -2.50
C THR A 363 -15.07 3.79 -2.56
N ARG A 364 -16.13 4.23 -1.86
CA ARG A 364 -16.59 5.62 -1.77
C ARG A 364 -16.13 6.31 -0.49
N LEU A 365 -15.33 5.66 0.35
CA LEU A 365 -14.88 6.23 1.62
C LEU A 365 -14.11 7.54 1.43
N SER A 366 -14.51 8.57 2.15
CA SER A 366 -13.73 9.78 2.36
C SER A 366 -12.72 9.54 3.48
N LEU A 367 -11.48 9.30 3.14
CA LEU A 367 -10.42 9.06 4.12
C LEU A 367 -10.26 10.23 5.10
N ALA A 368 -10.43 11.47 4.61
CA ALA A 368 -10.36 12.67 5.45
C ALA A 368 -11.46 12.69 6.52
N ASP A 369 -12.69 12.33 6.15
CA ASP A 369 -13.82 12.27 7.08
C ASP A 369 -13.68 11.10 8.06
N ALA A 370 -13.24 9.95 7.58
CA ALA A 370 -12.96 8.79 8.42
C ALA A 370 -11.88 9.12 9.47
N LEU A 371 -10.82 9.83 9.06
CA LEU A 371 -9.78 10.27 9.99
C LEU A 371 -10.30 11.32 10.97
N ARG A 372 -11.15 12.24 10.55
CA ARG A 372 -11.83 13.18 11.46
C ARG A 372 -12.70 12.45 12.47
N ALA A 373 -13.41 11.41 12.03
CA ALA A 373 -14.25 10.61 12.90
C ALA A 373 -13.43 9.88 13.99
N ILE A 374 -12.32 9.22 13.62
CA ILE A 374 -11.47 8.55 14.62
C ILE A 374 -10.81 9.53 15.59
N ARG A 375 -10.36 10.68 15.13
CA ARG A 375 -9.76 11.73 15.99
C ARG A 375 -10.78 12.28 16.97
N ARG A 376 -12.01 12.54 16.55
CA ARG A 376 -13.12 12.92 17.45
C ARG A 376 -13.40 11.83 18.49
N ALA A 377 -13.38 10.56 18.09
CA ALA A 377 -13.57 9.45 18.99
C ALA A 377 -12.43 9.37 20.04
N MET A 378 -11.19 9.55 19.60
CA MET A 378 -10.01 9.59 20.50
C MET A 378 -10.13 10.74 21.53
N GLU A 379 -10.43 11.94 21.08
CA GLU A 379 -10.60 13.12 21.94
C GLU A 379 -11.70 12.92 22.98
N ARG A 380 -12.86 12.40 22.57
CA ARG A 380 -13.97 12.13 23.48
C ARG A 380 -13.64 11.09 24.53
N VAL A 381 -12.90 10.03 24.18
CA VAL A 381 -12.42 9.04 25.14
C VAL A 381 -11.46 9.68 26.16
N ARG A 382 -10.55 10.54 25.72
CA ARG A 382 -9.61 11.25 26.60
C ARG A 382 -10.35 12.11 27.64
N TYR A 383 -11.39 12.81 27.22
CA TYR A 383 -12.17 13.71 28.10
C TYR A 383 -13.36 13.03 28.78
N GLY A 384 -13.49 11.70 28.67
CA GLY A 384 -14.57 10.95 29.31
C GLY A 384 -15.97 11.31 28.78
N LYS A 385 -16.05 11.83 27.55
CA LYS A 385 -17.32 12.19 26.89
C LYS A 385 -17.86 10.98 26.13
N SER A 386 -19.19 10.80 26.14
CA SER A 386 -19.81 9.80 25.29
C SER A 386 -19.73 10.21 23.82
N CYS A 387 -19.60 9.25 22.92
CA CYS A 387 -19.63 9.50 21.49
C CYS A 387 -20.42 8.42 20.77
N ALA A 388 -21.03 8.78 19.65
CA ALA A 388 -21.55 7.77 18.73
C ALA A 388 -20.41 6.83 18.32
N ALA A 389 -20.69 5.54 18.24
CA ALA A 389 -19.67 4.56 17.91
C ALA A 389 -19.02 4.92 16.56
N LEU A 390 -17.70 4.75 16.46
CA LEU A 390 -16.97 5.05 15.21
C LEU A 390 -17.62 4.34 13.99
N GLY A 391 -18.11 3.10 14.18
CA GLY A 391 -18.81 2.34 13.16
C GLY A 391 -20.12 2.98 12.68
N GLU A 392 -20.77 3.79 13.49
CA GLU A 392 -21.98 4.53 13.12
C GLU A 392 -21.65 5.81 12.34
N GLN A 393 -20.45 6.37 12.55
CA GLN A 393 -20.00 7.59 11.87
C GLN A 393 -19.39 7.32 10.47
N LEU A 394 -18.77 6.14 10.28
CA LEU A 394 -18.08 5.82 9.03
C LEU A 394 -18.99 5.74 7.80
N PRO A 395 -20.23 5.22 7.86
CA PRO A 395 -21.13 5.23 6.70
C PRO A 395 -21.45 6.61 6.12
N ALA A 396 -21.36 7.64 6.93
CA ALA A 396 -21.52 9.04 6.51
C ALA A 396 -20.22 9.66 5.95
N ALA A 397 -19.07 9.03 6.19
CA ALA A 397 -17.77 9.47 5.70
C ALA A 397 -17.56 9.07 4.23
N VAL A 398 -18.40 9.57 3.31
CA VAL A 398 -18.40 9.20 1.89
C VAL A 398 -17.91 10.37 1.05
N CYS A 399 -17.15 10.08 0.00
CA CYS A 399 -16.79 11.08 -0.99
C CYS A 399 -18.02 11.59 -1.71
N ASP A 400 -18.06 12.88 -1.97
CA ASP A 400 -19.04 13.53 -2.81
C ASP A 400 -19.11 12.85 -4.19
N GLU A 401 -20.33 12.71 -4.75
CA GLU A 401 -20.57 12.16 -6.09
C GLU A 401 -20.22 13.14 -7.20
N TYR A 402 -19.73 14.32 -6.86
CA TYR A 402 -19.40 15.33 -7.83
C TYR A 402 -18.39 14.82 -8.87
N VAL A 403 -18.86 14.64 -10.08
CA VAL A 403 -18.03 14.36 -11.25
C VAL A 403 -17.76 15.67 -11.97
N ARG A 404 -16.51 16.08 -12.01
CA ARG A 404 -16.11 17.29 -12.71
C ARG A 404 -16.46 17.18 -14.20
N ARG A 405 -17.27 18.11 -14.70
CA ARG A 405 -17.71 18.16 -16.11
C ARG A 405 -16.58 18.62 -17.06
N SER A 406 -15.62 19.39 -16.58
CA SER A 406 -14.49 19.87 -17.38
C SER A 406 -13.14 19.41 -16.80
N SER A 407 -12.13 19.25 -17.67
CA SER A 407 -10.75 19.06 -17.21
C SER A 407 -10.29 20.29 -16.41
N LYS A 408 -9.52 20.06 -15.33
CA LYS A 408 -8.81 21.14 -14.65
C LYS A 408 -7.93 21.83 -15.68
N ARG A 409 -8.09 23.12 -15.95
CA ARG A 409 -7.05 23.90 -16.62
C ARG A 409 -5.78 23.70 -15.81
N ALA A 410 -4.76 23.12 -16.43
CA ALA A 410 -3.47 23.01 -15.79
C ALA A 410 -3.04 24.42 -15.40
N ARG A 411 -2.90 24.68 -14.09
CA ARG A 411 -2.24 25.91 -13.66
C ARG A 411 -0.82 25.78 -14.21
N ASP A 412 -0.42 26.70 -15.07
CA ASP A 412 0.95 26.79 -15.54
C ASP A 412 1.81 27.26 -14.38
N TRP A 413 2.34 26.28 -13.65
CA TRP A 413 3.40 26.54 -12.69
C TRP A 413 4.70 26.63 -13.48
N PRO A 414 5.46 27.74 -13.39
CA PRO A 414 6.66 27.96 -14.20
C PRO A 414 7.70 26.83 -14.09
N HIS A 415 7.67 26.06 -13.00
CA HIS A 415 8.63 24.98 -12.71
C HIS A 415 8.05 23.58 -12.89
N LYS A 416 6.78 23.43 -13.23
CA LYS A 416 6.21 22.10 -13.46
C LYS A 416 6.61 21.62 -14.84
N LYS A 417 7.57 20.69 -14.92
CA LYS A 417 7.81 19.99 -16.18
C LYS A 417 6.51 19.37 -16.65
N LYS A 418 6.09 19.70 -17.86
CA LYS A 418 5.03 18.96 -18.55
C LYS A 418 5.64 17.60 -18.88
N ASP A 419 5.34 16.60 -18.03
CA ASP A 419 5.72 15.22 -18.32
C ASP A 419 5.03 14.82 -19.62
N ARG A 420 5.81 14.66 -20.66
CA ARG A 420 5.30 14.10 -21.91
C ARG A 420 4.87 12.67 -21.62
N PRO A 421 3.64 12.28 -22.01
CA PRO A 421 3.23 10.90 -21.86
C PRO A 421 4.25 10.00 -22.58
N PRO A 422 4.58 8.81 -22.03
CA PRO A 422 5.47 7.90 -22.72
C PRO A 422 4.97 7.65 -24.14
N GLY A 423 5.87 7.75 -25.14
CA GLY A 423 5.56 7.40 -26.52
C GLY A 423 5.13 5.93 -26.67
N PRO A 424 4.73 5.50 -27.87
CA PRO A 424 4.42 4.11 -28.15
C PRO A 424 5.65 3.22 -27.94
N PRO A 425 5.48 1.95 -27.55
CA PRO A 425 6.58 1.00 -27.51
C PRO A 425 7.17 0.79 -28.93
N ILE A 426 8.44 0.45 -28.98
CA ILE A 426 9.13 0.17 -30.24
C ILE A 426 8.79 -1.25 -30.65
N LEU A 427 8.17 -1.44 -31.82
CA LEU A 427 7.90 -2.75 -32.39
C LEU A 427 8.99 -3.12 -33.38
N ARG A 428 9.62 -4.27 -33.17
CA ARG A 428 10.66 -4.81 -34.06
C ARG A 428 10.28 -6.22 -34.54
N ARG A 429 10.38 -6.46 -35.83
CA ARG A 429 10.16 -7.79 -36.41
C ARG A 429 11.20 -8.79 -35.91
N LEU A 430 10.76 -10.01 -35.60
CA LEU A 430 11.62 -11.14 -35.26
C LEU A 430 12.55 -11.49 -36.42
N ARG A 431 13.81 -11.74 -36.13
CA ARG A 431 14.78 -12.29 -37.07
C ARG A 431 14.62 -13.83 -37.17
N GLY A 432 15.08 -14.46 -38.22
CA GLY A 432 14.92 -15.90 -38.42
C GLY A 432 15.39 -16.76 -37.23
N ARG A 433 16.58 -16.49 -36.71
CA ARG A 433 17.13 -17.19 -35.51
C ARG A 433 16.31 -16.94 -34.23
N GLU A 434 15.78 -15.74 -34.03
CA GLU A 434 14.93 -15.40 -32.88
C GLU A 434 13.60 -16.15 -32.99
N LYS A 435 13.02 -16.22 -34.20
CA LYS A 435 11.77 -16.92 -34.50
C LYS A 435 11.89 -18.42 -34.20
N ALA A 436 12.96 -19.06 -34.68
CA ALA A 436 13.23 -20.48 -34.42
C ALA A 436 13.31 -20.78 -32.91
N ARG A 437 14.03 -19.95 -32.14
CA ARG A 437 14.11 -20.10 -30.66
C ARG A 437 12.79 -19.89 -29.94
N ILE A 438 11.96 -18.95 -30.39
CA ILE A 438 10.63 -18.73 -29.82
C ILE A 438 9.72 -19.94 -30.09
N TYR A 439 9.74 -20.47 -31.28
CA TYR A 439 8.93 -21.65 -31.61
C TYR A 439 9.35 -22.89 -30.84
N ALA A 440 10.65 -23.15 -30.67
CA ALA A 440 11.12 -24.23 -29.81
C ALA A 440 10.59 -24.13 -28.38
N VAL A 441 10.59 -22.92 -27.80
CA VAL A 441 10.05 -22.69 -26.46
C VAL A 441 8.52 -22.86 -26.41
N LEU A 442 7.79 -22.47 -27.45
CA LEU A 442 6.34 -22.62 -27.49
C LEU A 442 5.92 -24.09 -27.64
N THR A 443 6.70 -24.89 -28.40
CA THR A 443 6.50 -26.33 -28.51
C THR A 443 6.72 -27.05 -27.19
N ASP A 444 7.75 -26.67 -26.44
CA ASP A 444 7.99 -27.16 -25.08
C ASP A 444 6.82 -26.84 -24.12
N TYR A 445 6.22 -25.65 -24.24
CA TYR A 445 5.05 -25.29 -23.44
C TYR A 445 3.79 -26.10 -23.81
N ALA A 446 3.56 -26.35 -25.08
CA ALA A 446 2.44 -27.16 -25.52
C ALA A 446 2.57 -28.63 -25.04
N ALA A 447 3.78 -29.18 -25.08
CA ALA A 447 4.07 -30.53 -24.59
C ALA A 447 3.97 -30.70 -23.05
N GLN A 448 4.04 -29.60 -22.28
CA GLN A 448 3.86 -29.62 -20.81
C GLN A 448 2.40 -29.47 -20.37
N LEU A 449 1.48 -29.15 -21.29
CA LEU A 449 0.05 -28.98 -21.04
C LEU A 449 -0.79 -30.17 -21.51
N THR A 450 -0.17 -31.11 -22.20
CA THR A 450 -0.70 -32.46 -22.53
C THR A 450 -0.20 -33.48 -21.53
#